data_7898080ddef0265133cca43f658b33d0
#
_entry.id   7898080ddef0265133cca43f658b33d0
#
_cell.length_a   1.000
_cell.length_b   1.000
_cell.length_c   1.000
_cell.angle_alpha   90.00
_cell.angle_beta   90.00
_cell.angle_gamma   90.00
#
_symmetry.space_group_name_H-M   'P 1'
#
loop_
_entity.id
_entity.type
_entity.pdbx_description
1 polymer ?
#
loop_
_entity_poly.entity_id
_entity_poly.type
_entity_poly.pdbx_seq_one_letter_code
_entity_poly.pdbx_strand_id
1 'polypeptide(L)'
;MLILGISTSSNIASVAINNDTECIKELNINNNKTHSETLVPLIDELLKETNIKLPDINLIACDNGPGSFTGIRIGISTVKAIAESLNIPVIAISSLEGLAYNIHESEYICSLIDARNNQVYCGLFDSNYTLLGNYLADDINTVLQVIDQHKPITFVGDGAIAHKDLLNIKDFKSDNLLHAKNINLCAVNKFSKGEILNADSILPMYLRKSQAERMRNLNG
;
A
#
# COMPACT_ATOMS: atom_id res chain seq x y z
N MET A 1 -4.79 -5.18 -20.20
CA MET A 1 -4.27 -3.82 -19.86
C MET A 1 -3.01 -3.99 -19.04
N LEU A 2 -1.87 -3.41 -19.50
CA LEU A 2 -0.61 -3.49 -18.74
C LEU A 2 -0.59 -2.41 -17.63
N ILE A 3 -0.38 -2.86 -16.39
CA ILE A 3 -0.39 -2.01 -15.21
C ILE A 3 0.97 -2.09 -14.52
N LEU A 4 1.60 -0.94 -14.29
CA LEU A 4 2.80 -0.83 -13.48
C LEU A 4 2.41 -0.47 -12.04
N GLY A 5 2.59 -1.39 -11.12
CA GLY A 5 2.40 -1.19 -9.68
C GLY A 5 3.68 -0.72 -9.00
N ILE A 6 3.55 0.24 -8.10
CA ILE A 6 4.67 0.80 -7.32
C ILE A 6 4.25 0.93 -5.87
N SER A 7 5.04 0.36 -4.95
CA SER A 7 4.88 0.51 -3.52
C SER A 7 6.20 0.87 -2.84
N THR A 8 6.17 1.93 -2.04
CA THR A 8 7.32 2.44 -1.27
C THR A 8 6.94 2.92 0.13
N SER A 9 5.72 2.66 0.58
CA SER A 9 5.23 3.10 1.89
C SER A 9 5.76 2.28 3.08
N SER A 10 6.39 1.13 2.81
CA SER A 10 7.03 0.25 3.80
C SER A 10 8.57 0.30 3.72
N ASN A 11 9.25 -0.57 4.47
CA ASN A 11 10.70 -0.74 4.35
C ASN A 11 11.11 -1.49 3.06
N ILE A 12 10.15 -2.04 2.33
CA ILE A 12 10.35 -2.77 1.09
C ILE A 12 9.93 -1.86 -0.06
N ALA A 13 10.78 -1.71 -1.07
CA ALA A 13 10.37 -1.21 -2.36
C ALA A 13 9.86 -2.39 -3.20
N SER A 14 8.64 -2.29 -3.67
CA SER A 14 7.99 -3.30 -4.51
C SER A 14 7.53 -2.68 -5.81
N VAL A 15 7.80 -3.34 -6.93
CA VAL A 15 7.30 -2.98 -8.25
C VAL A 15 6.78 -4.23 -8.97
N ALA A 16 5.68 -4.10 -9.72
CA ALA A 16 5.10 -5.22 -10.44
C ALA A 16 4.49 -4.77 -11.77
N ILE A 17 4.52 -5.66 -12.75
CA ILE A 17 3.70 -5.52 -13.97
C ILE A 17 2.64 -6.62 -13.95
N ASN A 18 1.39 -6.19 -14.08
CA ASN A 18 0.26 -7.09 -14.31
C ASN A 18 -0.31 -6.86 -15.72
N ASN A 19 -0.85 -7.94 -16.31
CA ASN A 19 -1.82 -7.82 -17.40
C ASN A 19 -3.21 -8.06 -16.80
N ASP A 20 -3.98 -6.99 -16.65
CA ASP A 20 -5.21 -6.98 -15.86
C ASP A 20 -4.98 -7.59 -14.45
N THR A 21 -5.57 -8.72 -14.13
CA THR A 21 -5.43 -9.38 -12.83
C THR A 21 -4.24 -10.35 -12.75
N GLU A 22 -3.62 -10.69 -13.87
CA GLU A 22 -2.50 -11.63 -13.92
C GLU A 22 -1.17 -10.91 -13.67
N CYS A 23 -0.45 -11.29 -12.63
CA CYS A 23 0.89 -10.76 -12.37
C CYS A 23 1.91 -11.40 -13.33
N ILE A 24 2.48 -10.59 -14.22
CA ILE A 24 3.55 -11.03 -15.12
C ILE A 24 4.86 -11.21 -14.33
N LYS A 25 5.19 -10.18 -13.53
CA LYS A 25 6.41 -10.17 -12.71
C LYS A 25 6.29 -9.18 -11.58
N GLU A 26 6.86 -9.54 -10.44
CA GLU A 26 7.06 -8.66 -9.29
C GLU A 26 8.50 -8.71 -8.82
N LEU A 27 9.07 -7.57 -8.49
CA LEU A 27 10.37 -7.43 -7.85
C LEU A 27 10.23 -6.70 -6.52
N ASN A 28 10.85 -7.27 -5.48
CA ASN A 28 10.83 -6.73 -4.13
C ASN A 28 12.25 -6.55 -3.63
N ILE A 29 12.58 -5.36 -3.13
CA ILE A 29 13.90 -5.08 -2.54
C ILE A 29 13.73 -4.63 -1.10
N ASN A 30 14.40 -5.36 -0.20
CA ASN A 30 14.64 -4.96 1.18
C ASN A 30 16.14 -4.92 1.41
N ASN A 31 16.75 -3.80 1.12
CA ASN A 31 18.18 -3.57 1.33
C ASN A 31 18.37 -2.31 2.19
N ASN A 32 19.57 -2.10 2.71
CA ASN A 32 19.88 -0.95 3.56
C ASN A 32 20.00 0.38 2.78
N LYS A 33 19.57 0.42 1.51
CA LYS A 33 19.56 1.63 0.67
C LYS A 33 18.22 2.33 0.78
N THR A 34 18.22 3.61 0.48
CA THR A 34 16.99 4.42 0.44
C THR A 34 16.13 4.09 -0.80
N HIS A 35 14.83 4.31 -0.72
CA HIS A 35 13.94 4.13 -1.88
C HIS A 35 14.31 5.05 -3.04
N SER A 36 14.90 6.23 -2.78
CA SER A 36 15.37 7.13 -3.83
C SER A 36 16.54 6.58 -4.64
N GLU A 37 17.34 5.68 -4.05
CA GLU A 37 18.45 5.02 -4.75
C GLU A 37 18.00 3.75 -5.47
N THR A 38 16.91 3.12 -5.02
CA THR A 38 16.53 1.77 -5.45
C THR A 38 15.34 1.73 -6.40
N LEU A 39 14.36 2.65 -6.30
CA LEU A 39 13.09 2.53 -7.00
C LEU A 39 13.24 2.59 -8.52
N VAL A 40 13.94 3.59 -9.06
CA VAL A 40 14.09 3.74 -10.52
C VAL A 40 14.91 2.60 -11.13
N PRO A 41 16.06 2.19 -10.55
CA PRO A 41 16.75 0.96 -10.99
C PRO A 41 15.87 -0.29 -10.94
N LEU A 42 15.01 -0.44 -9.93
CA LEU A 42 14.13 -1.60 -9.79
C LEU A 42 13.04 -1.63 -10.88
N ILE A 43 12.51 -0.46 -11.25
CA ILE A 43 11.57 -0.33 -12.38
C ILE A 43 12.27 -0.71 -13.70
N ASP A 44 13.49 -0.22 -13.92
CA ASP A 44 14.28 -0.53 -15.11
C ASP A 44 14.58 -2.04 -15.23
N GLU A 45 14.94 -2.67 -14.12
CA GLU A 45 15.16 -4.12 -14.03
C GLU A 45 13.87 -4.89 -14.36
N LEU A 46 12.74 -4.51 -13.78
CA LEU A 46 11.43 -5.12 -14.04
C LEU A 46 11.06 -5.07 -15.53
N LEU A 47 11.23 -3.91 -16.17
CA LEU A 47 10.95 -3.70 -17.59
C LEU A 47 11.86 -4.56 -18.47
N LYS A 48 13.16 -4.67 -18.13
CA LYS A 48 14.11 -5.53 -18.85
C LYS A 48 13.77 -7.01 -18.73
N GLU A 49 13.47 -7.49 -17.51
CA GLU A 49 13.13 -8.88 -17.27
C GLU A 49 11.81 -9.32 -17.93
N THR A 50 10.87 -8.39 -18.08
CA THR A 50 9.59 -8.66 -18.76
C THR A 50 9.63 -8.40 -20.25
N ASN A 51 10.70 -7.79 -20.77
CA ASN A 51 10.80 -7.30 -22.15
C ASN A 51 9.64 -6.35 -22.54
N ILE A 52 9.09 -5.62 -21.56
CA ILE A 52 8.04 -4.61 -21.74
C ILE A 52 8.71 -3.24 -21.68
N LYS A 53 8.28 -2.33 -22.56
CA LYS A 53 8.79 -0.97 -22.57
C LYS A 53 7.86 -0.05 -21.77
N LEU A 54 8.41 0.97 -21.15
CA LEU A 54 7.62 1.91 -20.33
C LEU A 54 6.44 2.55 -21.11
N PRO A 55 6.57 2.93 -22.41
CA PRO A 55 5.43 3.39 -23.21
C PRO A 55 4.32 2.37 -23.48
N ASP A 56 4.55 1.07 -23.22
CA ASP A 56 3.53 0.04 -23.40
C ASP A 56 2.59 -0.04 -22.18
N ILE A 57 2.95 0.61 -21.07
CA ILE A 57 2.15 0.67 -19.84
C ILE A 57 0.91 1.54 -20.07
N ASN A 58 -0.25 0.99 -19.72
CA ASN A 58 -1.53 1.67 -19.91
C ASN A 58 -2.04 2.37 -18.65
N LEU A 59 -1.57 1.95 -17.47
CA LEU A 59 -1.99 2.47 -16.17
C LEU A 59 -0.83 2.36 -15.17
N ILE A 60 -0.65 3.36 -14.32
CA ILE A 60 0.25 3.27 -13.17
C ILE A 60 -0.58 3.22 -11.90
N ALA A 61 -0.37 2.20 -11.09
CA ALA A 61 -0.95 2.08 -9.76
C ALA A 61 0.12 2.36 -8.69
N CYS A 62 -0.20 3.22 -7.74
CA CYS A 62 0.75 3.60 -6.69
C CYS A 62 0.11 3.57 -5.32
N ASP A 63 0.80 2.99 -4.35
CA ASP A 63 0.37 3.19 -2.98
C ASP A 63 0.63 4.64 -2.56
N ASN A 64 -0.36 5.25 -1.93
CA ASN A 64 -0.25 6.62 -1.44
C ASN A 64 -0.23 6.73 0.10
N GLY A 65 -0.07 5.60 0.80
CA GLY A 65 -0.05 5.51 2.25
C GLY A 65 -1.33 4.91 2.85
N PRO A 66 -1.42 4.82 4.17
CA PRO A 66 -0.45 5.31 5.15
C PRO A 66 0.84 4.49 5.22
N GLY A 67 1.92 5.08 5.77
CA GLY A 67 3.20 4.41 5.95
C GLY A 67 4.36 5.39 6.10
N SER A 68 5.52 5.03 5.56
CA SER A 68 6.73 5.86 5.55
C SER A 68 6.52 7.18 4.81
N PHE A 69 6.59 8.32 5.52
CA PHE A 69 6.44 9.67 4.92
C PHE A 69 7.41 9.90 3.76
N THR A 70 8.66 9.51 3.94
CA THR A 70 9.70 9.67 2.90
C THR A 70 9.44 8.71 1.74
N GLY A 71 9.14 7.45 2.03
CA GLY A 71 8.88 6.44 1.01
C GLY A 71 7.71 6.82 0.12
N ILE A 72 6.55 7.16 0.70
CA ILE A 72 5.36 7.60 -0.04
C ILE A 72 5.66 8.76 -0.99
N ARG A 73 6.41 9.76 -0.53
CA ARG A 73 6.77 10.92 -1.37
C ARG A 73 7.67 10.53 -2.53
N ILE A 74 8.64 9.62 -2.31
CA ILE A 74 9.52 9.11 -3.37
C ILE A 74 8.69 8.37 -4.42
N GLY A 75 7.81 7.45 -4.01
CA GLY A 75 6.94 6.72 -4.93
C GLY A 75 6.06 7.64 -5.74
N ILE A 76 5.31 8.53 -5.09
CA ILE A 76 4.40 9.47 -5.76
C ILE A 76 5.16 10.40 -6.71
N SER A 77 6.33 10.93 -6.33
CA SER A 77 7.12 11.81 -7.20
C SER A 77 7.61 11.07 -8.44
N THR A 78 8.06 9.82 -8.30
CA THR A 78 8.48 8.97 -9.42
C THR A 78 7.29 8.68 -10.35
N VAL A 79 6.13 8.31 -9.77
CA VAL A 79 4.91 8.06 -10.53
C VAL A 79 4.47 9.30 -11.31
N LYS A 80 4.45 10.48 -10.68
CA LYS A 80 4.12 11.74 -11.34
C LYS A 80 5.03 12.01 -12.54
N ALA A 81 6.35 11.89 -12.37
CA ALA A 81 7.31 12.13 -13.43
C ALA A 81 7.11 11.19 -14.63
N ILE A 82 6.88 9.89 -14.38
CA ILE A 82 6.62 8.90 -15.43
C ILE A 82 5.27 9.16 -16.12
N ALA A 83 4.22 9.30 -15.32
CA ALA A 83 2.84 9.45 -15.81
C ALA A 83 2.66 10.72 -16.63
N GLU A 84 3.25 11.84 -16.19
CA GLU A 84 3.21 13.11 -16.90
C GLU A 84 3.99 13.05 -18.22
N SER A 85 5.20 12.48 -18.20
CA SER A 85 6.04 12.39 -19.40
C SER A 85 5.45 11.55 -20.53
N LEU A 86 4.63 10.54 -20.19
CA LEU A 86 4.05 9.56 -21.12
C LEU A 86 2.53 9.68 -21.25
N ASN A 87 1.91 10.64 -20.54
CA ASN A 87 0.46 10.82 -20.48
C ASN A 87 -0.29 9.54 -20.07
N ILE A 88 0.24 8.82 -19.07
CA ILE A 88 -0.35 7.59 -18.55
C ILE A 88 -1.26 7.93 -17.36
N PRO A 89 -2.50 7.43 -17.30
CA PRO A 89 -3.38 7.62 -16.15
C PRO A 89 -2.83 6.93 -14.90
N VAL A 90 -3.23 7.46 -13.73
CA VAL A 90 -2.76 6.97 -12.42
C VAL A 90 -3.94 6.60 -11.53
N ILE A 91 -3.76 5.57 -10.70
CA ILE A 91 -4.68 5.24 -9.61
C ILE A 91 -3.91 5.20 -8.29
N ALA A 92 -4.43 5.91 -7.29
CA ALA A 92 -3.92 5.88 -5.93
C ALA A 92 -4.62 4.79 -5.12
N ILE A 93 -3.82 3.96 -4.44
CA ILE A 93 -4.27 2.84 -3.61
C ILE A 93 -3.81 3.07 -2.17
N SER A 94 -4.70 2.87 -1.20
CA SER A 94 -4.28 2.83 0.19
C SER A 94 -3.36 1.63 0.45
N SER A 95 -2.28 1.85 1.19
CA SER A 95 -1.40 0.74 1.62
C SER A 95 -2.16 -0.31 2.45
N LEU A 96 -3.18 0.12 3.20
CA LEU A 96 -4.05 -0.79 3.95
C LEU A 96 -4.96 -1.62 3.02
N GLU A 97 -5.44 -1.03 1.93
CA GLU A 97 -6.20 -1.74 0.90
C GLU A 97 -5.33 -2.78 0.20
N GLY A 98 -4.12 -2.38 -0.23
CA GLY A 98 -3.16 -3.31 -0.85
C GLY A 98 -2.77 -4.48 0.04
N LEU A 99 -2.63 -4.27 1.35
CA LEU A 99 -2.38 -5.33 2.33
C LEU A 99 -3.56 -6.31 2.44
N ALA A 100 -4.80 -5.82 2.38
CA ALA A 100 -5.99 -6.67 2.49
C ALA A 100 -6.03 -7.74 1.38
N TYR A 101 -5.52 -7.43 0.19
CA TYR A 101 -5.44 -8.37 -0.94
C TYR A 101 -4.46 -9.53 -0.74
N ASN A 102 -3.69 -9.59 0.33
CA ASN A 102 -2.95 -10.78 0.73
C ASN A 102 -3.87 -11.89 1.28
N ILE A 103 -5.10 -11.56 1.68
CA ILE A 103 -6.04 -12.49 2.29
C ILE A 103 -7.17 -12.80 1.30
N HIS A 104 -7.34 -14.07 0.95
CA HIS A 104 -8.32 -14.49 -0.06
C HIS A 104 -9.59 -15.12 0.53
N GLU A 105 -9.51 -15.70 1.73
CA GLU A 105 -10.61 -16.43 2.35
C GLU A 105 -10.84 -15.94 3.78
N SER A 106 -11.57 -14.84 3.92
CA SER A 106 -11.95 -14.30 5.23
C SER A 106 -13.23 -13.48 5.11
N GLU A 107 -14.07 -13.54 6.12
CA GLU A 107 -15.27 -12.71 6.20
C GLU A 107 -14.91 -11.24 6.45
N TYR A 108 -13.97 -11.01 7.39
CA TYR A 108 -13.44 -9.69 7.69
C TYR A 108 -11.92 -9.71 7.68
N ILE A 109 -11.33 -8.71 7.06
CA ILE A 109 -9.88 -8.53 6.94
C ILE A 109 -9.51 -7.23 7.62
N CYS A 110 -8.61 -7.29 8.59
CA CYS A 110 -8.06 -6.11 9.25
C CYS A 110 -6.61 -5.92 8.85
N SER A 111 -6.35 -4.93 8.03
CA SER A 111 -5.00 -4.51 7.68
C SER A 111 -4.45 -3.58 8.76
N LEU A 112 -3.27 -3.90 9.30
CA LEU A 112 -2.58 -3.12 10.32
C LEU A 112 -1.17 -2.74 9.87
N ILE A 113 -0.85 -1.46 9.91
CA ILE A 113 0.50 -0.94 9.69
C ILE A 113 1.01 -0.36 11.01
N ASP A 114 2.21 -0.75 11.43
CA ASP A 114 2.84 -0.25 12.67
C ASP A 114 3.17 1.25 12.52
N ALA A 115 2.59 2.07 13.38
CA ALA A 115 2.86 3.49 13.48
C ALA A 115 3.75 3.85 14.69
N ARG A 116 4.36 2.84 15.31
CA ARG A 116 5.21 2.87 16.52
C ARG A 116 4.48 3.34 17.78
N ASN A 117 5.07 3.08 18.96
CA ASN A 117 4.53 3.48 20.26
C ASN A 117 3.09 2.98 20.49
N ASN A 118 2.83 1.72 20.25
CA ASN A 118 1.52 1.05 20.35
C ASN A 118 0.43 1.65 19.43
N GLN A 119 0.82 2.47 18.48
CA GLN A 119 -0.09 3.07 17.53
C GLN A 119 -0.08 2.29 16.22
N VAL A 120 -1.23 2.20 15.58
CA VAL A 120 -1.38 1.54 14.29
C VAL A 120 -2.20 2.38 13.33
N TYR A 121 -1.95 2.20 12.04
CA TYR A 121 -2.93 2.51 11.02
C TYR A 121 -3.75 1.26 10.76
N CYS A 122 -5.07 1.40 10.66
CA CYS A 122 -5.98 0.29 10.50
C CYS A 122 -6.99 0.55 9.38
N GLY A 123 -7.27 -0.49 8.60
CA GLY A 123 -8.40 -0.59 7.70
C GLY A 123 -9.10 -1.93 7.89
N LEU A 124 -10.42 -1.89 8.14
CA LEU A 124 -11.26 -3.09 8.21
C LEU A 124 -12.01 -3.24 6.90
N PHE A 125 -11.94 -4.44 6.31
CA PHE A 125 -12.55 -4.74 5.01
C PHE A 125 -13.44 -5.97 5.12
N ASP A 126 -14.47 -6.03 4.27
CA ASP A 126 -15.26 -7.24 4.06
C ASP A 126 -14.56 -8.21 3.08
N SER A 127 -15.21 -9.34 2.82
CA SER A 127 -14.72 -10.38 1.88
C SER A 127 -14.61 -9.90 0.42
N ASN A 128 -15.20 -8.77 0.07
CA ASN A 128 -15.11 -8.13 -1.25
C ASN A 128 -14.07 -6.99 -1.29
N TYR A 129 -13.25 -6.87 -0.24
CA TYR A 129 -12.28 -5.80 -0.04
C TYR A 129 -12.91 -4.40 0.03
N THR A 130 -14.18 -4.31 0.44
CA THR A 130 -14.85 -3.02 0.68
C THR A 130 -14.49 -2.52 2.07
N LEU A 131 -14.00 -1.29 2.18
CA LEU A 131 -13.67 -0.68 3.47
C LEU A 131 -14.94 -0.50 4.32
N LEU A 132 -14.92 -1.02 5.54
CA LEU A 132 -15.99 -0.88 6.52
C LEU A 132 -15.71 0.31 7.43
N GLY A 133 -16.42 1.40 7.23
CA GLY A 133 -16.24 2.66 7.96
C GLY A 133 -15.08 3.50 7.42
N ASN A 134 -14.19 3.96 8.30
CA ASN A 134 -13.05 4.81 7.95
C ASN A 134 -11.73 4.16 8.31
N TYR A 135 -10.65 4.58 7.67
CA TYR A 135 -9.30 4.26 8.14
C TYR A 135 -9.08 4.88 9.53
N LEU A 136 -8.46 4.11 10.42
CA LEU A 136 -8.14 4.54 11.78
C LEU A 136 -6.63 4.76 11.94
N ALA A 137 -6.28 5.65 12.85
CA ALA A 137 -4.89 5.94 13.21
C ALA A 137 -4.83 6.22 14.72
N ASP A 138 -4.76 5.17 15.54
CA ASP A 138 -4.89 5.25 16.99
C ASP A 138 -4.08 4.17 17.72
N ASP A 139 -4.13 4.17 19.06
CA ASP A 139 -3.62 3.09 19.90
C ASP A 139 -4.31 1.78 19.53
N ILE A 140 -3.54 0.70 19.52
CA ILE A 140 -4.05 -0.62 19.12
C ILE A 140 -5.26 -1.07 19.95
N ASN A 141 -5.28 -0.77 21.25
CA ASN A 141 -6.42 -1.16 22.10
C ASN A 141 -7.70 -0.39 21.74
N THR A 142 -7.58 0.90 21.38
CA THR A 142 -8.70 1.70 20.87
C THR A 142 -9.22 1.11 19.56
N VAL A 143 -8.31 0.78 18.64
CA VAL A 143 -8.68 0.16 17.36
C VAL A 143 -9.42 -1.16 17.58
N LEU A 144 -8.93 -2.02 18.48
CA LEU A 144 -9.57 -3.30 18.78
C LEU A 144 -10.99 -3.14 19.33
N GLN A 145 -11.25 -2.14 20.16
CA GLN A 145 -12.60 -1.85 20.66
C GLN A 145 -13.57 -1.47 19.52
N VAL A 146 -13.08 -0.74 18.51
CA VAL A 146 -13.90 -0.33 17.35
C VAL A 146 -14.24 -1.52 16.46
N ILE A 147 -13.31 -2.45 16.23
CA ILE A 147 -13.48 -3.57 15.31
C ILE A 147 -14.05 -4.85 15.96
N ASP A 148 -14.18 -4.90 17.28
CA ASP A 148 -14.56 -6.11 18.05
C ASP A 148 -15.93 -6.69 17.66
N GLN A 149 -16.83 -5.88 17.11
CA GLN A 149 -18.13 -6.31 16.62
C GLN A 149 -18.08 -7.17 15.34
N HIS A 150 -16.93 -7.19 14.64
CA HIS A 150 -16.72 -7.92 13.39
C HIS A 150 -15.82 -9.12 13.62
N LYS A 151 -16.41 -10.28 13.97
CA LYS A 151 -15.68 -11.55 14.17
C LYS A 151 -16.28 -12.66 13.33
N PRO A 152 -15.48 -13.57 12.78
CA PRO A 152 -14.01 -13.69 12.88
C PRO A 152 -13.25 -12.74 11.96
N ILE A 153 -12.14 -12.15 12.47
CA ILE A 153 -11.27 -11.23 11.73
C ILE A 153 -9.95 -11.94 11.40
N THR A 154 -9.48 -11.79 10.17
CA THR A 154 -8.10 -12.13 9.77
C THR A 154 -7.26 -10.86 9.73
N PHE A 155 -6.16 -10.84 10.50
CA PHE A 155 -5.24 -9.72 10.58
C PHE A 155 -4.07 -9.89 9.59
N VAL A 156 -3.61 -8.79 9.00
CA VAL A 156 -2.50 -8.74 8.04
C VAL A 156 -1.71 -7.44 8.18
N GLY A 157 -0.43 -7.48 7.84
CA GLY A 157 0.48 -6.35 7.86
C GLY A 157 1.50 -6.38 9.01
N ASP A 158 2.48 -5.49 8.97
CA ASP A 158 3.55 -5.40 9.97
C ASP A 158 3.03 -4.97 11.35
N GLY A 159 1.96 -4.20 11.40
CA GLY A 159 1.25 -3.89 12.65
C GLY A 159 0.63 -5.13 13.29
N ALA A 160 0.16 -6.10 12.51
CA ALA A 160 -0.33 -7.37 13.02
C ALA A 160 0.82 -8.22 13.59
N ILE A 161 2.01 -8.19 12.97
CA ILE A 161 3.22 -8.84 13.49
C ILE A 161 3.64 -8.19 14.81
N ALA A 162 3.69 -6.85 14.86
CA ALA A 162 4.11 -6.10 16.04
C ALA A 162 3.23 -6.35 17.27
N HIS A 163 1.94 -6.63 17.06
CA HIS A 163 0.95 -6.85 18.11
C HIS A 163 0.41 -8.29 18.16
N LYS A 164 1.15 -9.24 17.60
CA LYS A 164 0.75 -10.65 17.44
C LYS A 164 0.22 -11.27 18.73
N ASP A 165 0.87 -11.04 19.87
CA ASP A 165 0.48 -11.62 21.16
C ASP A 165 -0.84 -11.03 21.67
N LEU A 166 -1.02 -9.71 21.53
CA LEU A 166 -2.28 -9.01 21.89
C LEU A 166 -3.45 -9.49 21.02
N LEU A 167 -3.19 -9.75 19.75
CA LEU A 167 -4.17 -10.23 18.77
C LEU A 167 -4.43 -11.75 18.87
N ASN A 168 -3.69 -12.46 19.73
CA ASN A 168 -3.73 -13.93 19.88
C ASN A 168 -3.50 -14.67 18.55
N ILE A 169 -2.65 -14.13 17.66
CA ILE A 169 -2.33 -14.75 16.38
C ILE A 169 -1.28 -15.84 16.62
N LYS A 170 -1.63 -17.09 16.33
CA LYS A 170 -0.70 -18.22 16.39
C LYS A 170 0.14 -18.27 15.11
N ASP A 171 -0.53 -18.27 13.98
CA ASP A 171 0.07 -18.34 12.66
C ASP A 171 -0.62 -17.35 11.72
N PHE A 172 0.17 -16.70 10.86
CA PHE A 172 -0.36 -15.83 9.82
C PHE A 172 -0.82 -16.66 8.61
N LYS A 173 -1.97 -16.33 8.05
CA LYS A 173 -2.54 -17.02 6.88
C LYS A 173 -1.82 -16.70 5.57
N SER A 174 -1.09 -15.59 5.53
CA SER A 174 -0.28 -15.15 4.38
C SER A 174 0.95 -14.41 4.86
N ASP A 175 1.80 -13.96 3.92
CA ASP A 175 2.81 -12.98 4.28
C ASP A 175 2.16 -11.62 4.62
N ASN A 176 2.93 -10.77 5.31
CA ASN A 176 2.47 -9.49 5.83
C ASN A 176 3.11 -8.31 5.08
N LEU A 177 3.56 -8.54 3.86
CA LEU A 177 4.24 -7.54 3.04
C LEU A 177 3.23 -6.83 2.13
N LEU A 178 3.49 -5.56 1.86
CA LEU A 178 2.73 -4.82 0.87
C LEU A 178 3.33 -5.08 -0.52
N HIS A 179 2.60 -5.79 -1.33
CA HIS A 179 2.99 -6.22 -2.68
C HIS A 179 2.49 -5.26 -3.76
N ALA A 180 3.36 -4.88 -4.70
CA ALA A 180 2.97 -4.06 -5.85
C ALA A 180 1.97 -4.79 -6.77
N LYS A 181 2.04 -6.12 -6.89
CA LYS A 181 1.01 -6.89 -7.62
C LYS A 181 -0.39 -6.73 -7.05
N ASN A 182 -0.52 -6.61 -5.71
CA ASN A 182 -1.80 -6.38 -5.05
C ASN A 182 -2.30 -4.94 -5.24
N ILE A 183 -1.37 -3.96 -5.27
CA ILE A 183 -1.69 -2.59 -5.66
C ILE A 183 -2.30 -2.57 -7.07
N ASN A 184 -1.76 -3.38 -8.01
CA ASN A 184 -2.34 -3.53 -9.35
C ASN A 184 -3.73 -4.15 -9.33
N LEU A 185 -3.99 -5.17 -8.51
CA LEU A 185 -5.32 -5.78 -8.37
C LEU A 185 -6.36 -4.77 -7.85
N CYS A 186 -5.99 -4.00 -6.82
CA CYS A 186 -6.84 -2.90 -6.33
C CYS A 186 -7.13 -1.88 -7.45
N ALA A 187 -6.11 -1.55 -8.27
CA ALA A 187 -6.26 -0.60 -9.34
C ALA A 187 -7.22 -1.09 -10.44
N VAL A 188 -7.22 -2.39 -10.78
CA VAL A 188 -8.21 -2.97 -11.72
C VAL A 188 -9.63 -2.73 -11.21
N ASN A 189 -9.89 -2.97 -9.93
CA ASN A 189 -11.20 -2.75 -9.33
C ASN A 189 -11.60 -1.26 -9.39
N LYS A 190 -10.70 -0.34 -9.03
CA LYS A 190 -10.95 1.11 -9.07
C LYS A 190 -11.10 1.62 -10.51
N PHE A 191 -10.29 1.12 -11.44
CA PHE A 191 -10.40 1.46 -12.85
C PHE A 191 -11.77 1.14 -13.42
N SER A 192 -12.31 -0.04 -13.08
CA SER A 192 -13.66 -0.45 -13.51
C SER A 192 -14.78 0.45 -12.98
N LYS A 193 -14.52 1.17 -11.88
CA LYS A 193 -15.42 2.16 -11.26
C LYS A 193 -15.19 3.60 -11.78
N GLY A 194 -14.21 3.80 -12.67
CA GLY A 194 -13.85 5.11 -13.21
C GLY A 194 -13.02 5.99 -12.25
N GLU A 195 -12.41 5.41 -11.21
CA GLU A 195 -11.59 6.13 -10.23
C GLU A 195 -10.18 6.36 -10.77
N ILE A 196 -10.06 7.22 -11.78
CA ILE A 196 -8.80 7.52 -12.46
C ILE A 196 -8.35 8.93 -12.09
N LEU A 197 -7.06 9.11 -11.87
CA LEU A 197 -6.43 10.38 -11.57
C LEU A 197 -5.47 10.81 -12.70
N ASN A 198 -5.34 12.12 -12.86
CA ASN A 198 -4.20 12.68 -13.57
C ASN A 198 -2.98 12.68 -12.63
N ALA A 199 -1.77 12.69 -13.20
CA ALA A 199 -0.52 12.66 -12.44
C ALA A 199 -0.47 13.72 -11.32
N ASP A 200 -0.90 14.95 -11.58
CA ASP A 200 -0.91 16.05 -10.61
C ASP A 200 -1.84 15.83 -9.42
N SER A 201 -2.90 15.05 -9.61
CA SER A 201 -3.96 14.85 -8.61
C SER A 201 -3.63 13.78 -7.57
N ILE A 202 -2.59 12.96 -7.79
CA ILE A 202 -2.18 11.97 -6.78
C ILE A 202 -1.52 12.67 -5.60
N LEU A 203 -2.06 12.43 -4.41
CA LEU A 203 -1.57 13.02 -3.15
C LEU A 203 -1.30 11.95 -2.10
N PRO A 204 -0.30 12.16 -1.22
CA PRO A 204 -0.08 11.29 -0.07
C PRO A 204 -1.30 11.26 0.86
N MET A 205 -1.63 10.07 1.34
CA MET A 205 -2.62 9.87 2.40
C MET A 205 -1.92 9.95 3.76
N TYR A 206 -2.10 11.08 4.45
CA TYR A 206 -1.58 11.25 5.80
C TYR A 206 -2.72 11.14 6.81
N LEU A 207 -2.89 9.95 7.40
CA LEU A 207 -3.85 9.74 8.49
C LEU A 207 -3.40 10.41 9.80
N ARG A 208 -2.14 10.80 9.90
CA ARG A 208 -1.54 11.55 11.02
C ARG A 208 -0.65 12.67 10.53
N LYS A 209 -0.52 13.70 11.36
CA LYS A 209 0.51 14.73 11.17
C LYS A 209 1.90 14.11 11.29
N SER A 210 2.85 14.62 10.54
CA SER A 210 4.26 14.18 10.61
C SER A 210 4.81 14.31 12.03
N GLN A 211 5.86 13.56 12.35
CA GLN A 211 6.51 13.63 13.66
C GLN A 211 6.99 15.07 13.97
N ALA A 212 7.51 15.77 12.96
CA ALA A 212 7.95 17.15 13.10
C ALA A 212 6.79 18.12 13.44
N GLU A 213 5.62 17.94 12.83
CA GLU A 213 4.43 18.76 13.14
C GLU A 213 3.85 18.44 14.51
N ARG A 214 3.94 17.18 14.95
CA ARG A 214 3.50 16.80 16.31
C ARG A 214 4.41 17.39 17.39
N MET A 215 5.74 17.35 17.19
CA MET A 215 6.70 17.95 18.13
C MET A 215 6.57 19.48 18.21
N ARG A 216 6.22 20.13 17.10
CA ARG A 216 5.99 21.59 17.08
C ARG A 216 4.80 22.02 17.93
N ASN A 217 3.73 21.21 17.96
CA ASN A 217 2.53 21.47 18.76
C ASN A 217 2.69 21.12 20.25
N LEU A 218 3.75 20.40 20.64
CA LEU A 218 4.05 20.10 22.04
C LEU A 218 4.97 21.15 22.68
N ASN A 219 5.64 21.97 21.87
CA ASN A 219 6.61 22.99 22.32
C ASN A 219 6.11 24.44 22.09
N GLY A 220 4.86 24.64 21.71
CA GLY A 220 4.15 25.93 21.57
C GLY A 220 2.94 26.00 22.49
#